data_b528023211be2287b7b97df4a391b931
#
_entry.id   b528023211be2287b7b97df4a391b931
#
_cell.length_a   1.000
_cell.length_b   1.000
_cell.length_c   1.000
_cell.angle_alpha   90.00
_cell.angle_beta   90.00
_cell.angle_gamma   90.00
#
_symmetry.space_group_name_H-M   'P 1'
#
loop_
_entity.id
_entity.type
_entity.pdbx_description
1 polymer ?
#
loop_
_entity_poly.entity_id
_entity_poly.type
_entity_poly.pdbx_seq_one_letter_code
_entity_poly.pdbx_strand_id
1 'polypeptide(L)'
;MRAAIFRNGEIVVDQMPEPKPGAGQVLVKSLACGICGSDLHARKHAHRMVELSKFLPGRTPMDLSRDVVFGHEFCCEVLDFGPGTVRKLKPGTRVCSLPALLTPEGPKGIGYSNDYAGGYAEQMLLSEPLLLEVPNGLSAEHAALTEPLAVGVHAVAMANIKGGEVPLVIGCGPVGLAVIAALKIRGLGPIVAADYSPARRLLAEKMGADVVVDPAKTQPYASWAEHAQMSEAEKAARPPMQALLPPLKPALIFECVGVPGVLQQVFEGAPRSARVVVVGVCMETDKSEPMLGIIKELNVQYVLGYTPEEFAYSLRLIAEGQVDAASLVTGRVGIDGVAQAFADLANPEAHTKILVEPWR
;
A
#
# COMPACT_ATOMS: atom_id res chain seq x y z
N MET A 1 9.90 13.40 23.69
CA MET A 1 10.40 12.78 22.47
C MET A 1 10.26 13.71 21.27
N ARG A 2 11.12 13.57 20.25
CA ARG A 2 11.00 14.33 18.99
C ARG A 2 10.02 13.63 18.04
N ALA A 3 9.35 14.41 17.20
CA ALA A 3 8.47 13.90 16.16
C ALA A 3 8.40 14.85 14.95
N ALA A 4 8.14 14.30 13.77
CA ALA A 4 7.69 15.07 12.62
C ALA A 4 6.15 15.13 12.66
N ILE A 5 5.63 16.31 12.91
CA ILE A 5 4.23 16.58 13.27
C ILE A 5 3.53 17.27 12.09
N PHE A 6 2.39 16.76 11.68
CA PHE A 6 1.46 17.49 10.84
C PHE A 6 0.68 18.48 11.67
N ARG A 7 0.91 19.78 11.43
CA ARG A 7 0.35 20.93 12.14
C ARG A 7 -0.01 22.01 11.13
N ASN A 8 -1.26 22.45 11.10
CA ASN A 8 -1.74 23.54 10.22
C ASN A 8 -1.40 23.32 8.72
N GLY A 9 -1.46 22.10 8.21
CA GLY A 9 -1.18 21.76 6.82
C GLY A 9 0.31 21.51 6.49
N GLU A 10 1.22 21.69 7.43
CA GLU A 10 2.66 21.51 7.24
C GLU A 10 3.24 20.40 8.13
N ILE A 11 4.37 19.86 7.71
CA ILE A 11 5.17 18.95 8.54
C ILE A 11 6.23 19.78 9.26
N VAL A 12 6.17 19.80 10.57
CA VAL A 12 7.11 20.51 11.44
C VAL A 12 7.77 19.53 12.42
N VAL A 13 8.99 19.82 12.84
CA VAL A 13 9.69 19.03 13.86
C VAL A 13 9.54 19.72 15.20
N ASP A 14 9.05 18.99 16.21
CA ASP A 14 8.87 19.55 17.54
C ASP A 14 8.99 18.44 18.63
N GLN A 15 9.01 18.88 19.88
CA GLN A 15 8.95 18.02 21.05
C GLN A 15 7.51 17.67 21.42
N MET A 16 7.31 16.41 21.75
CA MET A 16 6.04 15.89 22.27
C MET A 16 6.27 15.16 23.61
N PRO A 17 5.25 15.06 24.46
CA PRO A 17 5.32 14.16 25.62
C PRO A 17 5.65 12.73 25.21
N GLU A 18 6.49 12.06 25.99
CA GLU A 18 6.71 10.63 25.80
C GLU A 18 5.44 9.84 26.09
N PRO A 19 5.04 8.90 25.22
CA PRO A 19 3.84 8.13 25.45
C PRO A 19 4.04 7.13 26.59
N LYS A 20 2.99 6.93 27.39
CA LYS A 20 2.98 5.96 28.50
C LYS A 20 2.04 4.80 28.15
N PRO A 21 2.53 3.54 28.18
CA PRO A 21 1.72 2.41 27.79
C PRO A 21 0.60 2.16 28.82
N GLY A 22 -0.63 2.15 28.33
CA GLY A 22 -1.83 1.75 29.07
C GLY A 22 -2.01 0.23 29.11
N ALA A 23 -3.18 -0.22 29.56
CA ALA A 23 -3.50 -1.65 29.64
C ALA A 23 -3.42 -2.35 28.29
N GLY A 24 -2.66 -3.45 28.21
CA GLY A 24 -2.44 -4.24 26.97
C GLY A 24 -1.57 -3.56 25.92
N GLN A 25 -1.00 -2.40 26.22
CA GLN A 25 -0.15 -1.64 25.32
C GLN A 25 1.34 -1.87 25.57
N VAL A 26 2.13 -1.66 24.54
CA VAL A 26 3.59 -1.79 24.56
C VAL A 26 4.19 -0.48 24.08
N LEU A 27 5.14 0.07 24.83
CA LEU A 27 5.96 1.19 24.42
C LEU A 27 7.04 0.67 23.48
N VAL A 28 7.17 1.29 22.33
CA VAL A 28 8.16 0.90 21.33
C VAL A 28 8.96 2.10 20.82
N LYS A 29 10.19 1.83 20.43
CA LYS A 29 11.07 2.72 19.67
C LYS A 29 10.80 2.52 18.19
N SER A 30 10.44 3.58 17.47
CA SER A 30 10.35 3.52 16.01
C SER A 30 11.76 3.43 15.40
N LEU A 31 12.07 2.36 14.71
CA LEU A 31 13.37 2.15 14.08
C LEU A 31 13.39 2.62 12.63
N ALA A 32 12.36 2.29 11.88
CA ALA A 32 12.17 2.70 10.49
C ALA A 32 10.67 2.78 10.20
N CYS A 33 10.26 3.78 9.44
CA CYS A 33 8.87 3.94 8.98
C CYS A 33 8.84 4.43 7.54
N GLY A 34 8.12 3.72 6.66
CA GLY A 34 7.93 4.14 5.28
C GLY A 34 7.02 5.36 5.17
N ILE A 35 7.31 6.25 4.21
CA ILE A 35 6.37 7.29 3.80
C ILE A 35 5.44 6.68 2.74
N CYS A 36 4.15 6.63 3.06
CA CYS A 36 3.12 6.13 2.17
C CYS A 36 2.59 7.22 1.23
N GLY A 37 2.10 6.82 0.06
CA GLY A 37 1.35 7.73 -0.82
C GLY A 37 0.13 8.33 -0.14
N SER A 38 -0.53 7.57 0.75
CA SER A 38 -1.67 8.06 1.55
C SER A 38 -1.29 9.19 2.52
N ASP A 39 -0.05 9.23 3.03
CA ASP A 39 0.44 10.34 3.86
C ASP A 39 0.58 11.64 3.06
N LEU A 40 1.07 11.52 1.81
CA LEU A 40 1.15 12.65 0.88
C LEU A 40 -0.24 13.19 0.56
N HIS A 41 -1.19 12.29 0.31
CA HIS A 41 -2.60 12.64 0.08
C HIS A 41 -3.23 13.23 1.34
N ALA A 42 -2.99 12.67 2.53
CA ALA A 42 -3.50 13.17 3.80
C ALA A 42 -3.01 14.60 4.08
N ARG A 43 -1.71 14.89 3.82
CA ARG A 43 -1.19 16.26 3.94
C ARG A 43 -1.90 17.23 3.00
N LYS A 44 -2.07 16.84 1.73
CA LYS A 44 -2.66 17.71 0.68
C LYS A 44 -4.18 17.88 0.85
N HIS A 45 -4.87 16.82 1.27
CA HIS A 45 -6.33 16.73 1.27
C HIS A 45 -6.91 16.44 2.67
N ALA A 46 -6.25 16.91 3.76
CA ALA A 46 -6.65 16.63 5.15
C ALA A 46 -8.13 16.93 5.43
N HIS A 47 -8.62 18.09 4.97
CA HIS A 47 -10.04 18.46 5.14
C HIS A 47 -10.99 17.49 4.46
N ARG A 48 -10.61 17.00 3.27
CA ARG A 48 -11.43 16.02 2.53
C ARG A 48 -11.44 14.67 3.25
N MET A 49 -10.30 14.25 3.79
CA MET A 49 -10.21 13.02 4.58
C MET A 49 -11.12 13.08 5.81
N VAL A 50 -11.12 14.21 6.53
CA VAL A 50 -12.02 14.44 7.67
C VAL A 50 -13.49 14.45 7.23
N GLU A 51 -13.81 15.08 6.11
CA GLU A 51 -15.18 15.10 5.57
C GLU A 51 -15.66 13.68 5.25
N LEU A 52 -14.86 12.90 4.54
CA LEU A 52 -15.22 11.52 4.15
C LEU A 52 -15.33 10.58 5.34
N SER A 53 -14.55 10.81 6.42
CA SER A 53 -14.62 9.98 7.62
C SER A 53 -16.00 9.99 8.29
N LYS A 54 -16.83 11.00 8.03
CA LYS A 54 -18.24 11.08 8.54
C LYS A 54 -19.11 9.94 8.01
N PHE A 55 -18.74 9.36 6.87
CA PHE A 55 -19.44 8.22 6.27
C PHE A 55 -18.91 6.86 6.76
N LEU A 56 -17.88 6.86 7.63
CA LEU A 56 -17.23 5.65 8.12
C LEU A 56 -17.59 5.42 9.61
N PRO A 57 -18.55 4.54 9.91
CA PRO A 57 -18.96 4.30 11.30
C PRO A 57 -17.78 3.75 12.13
N GLY A 58 -17.69 4.20 13.38
CA GLY A 58 -16.66 3.77 14.33
C GLY A 58 -15.27 4.39 14.15
N ARG A 59 -15.06 5.24 13.14
CA ARG A 59 -13.81 5.99 13.00
C ARG A 59 -13.92 7.37 13.67
N THR A 60 -12.90 7.72 14.46
CA THR A 60 -12.73 9.09 14.97
C THR A 60 -11.97 9.89 13.91
N PRO A 61 -12.55 10.96 13.33
CA PRO A 61 -11.84 11.81 12.39
C PRO A 61 -10.67 12.52 13.07
N MET A 62 -9.65 12.87 12.29
CA MET A 62 -8.61 13.79 12.74
C MET A 62 -9.23 15.16 13.06
N ASP A 63 -8.82 15.75 14.17
CA ASP A 63 -9.05 17.15 14.47
C ASP A 63 -7.86 17.97 13.92
N LEU A 64 -8.09 18.72 12.86
CA LEU A 64 -7.05 19.47 12.18
C LEU A 64 -6.55 20.70 12.97
N SER A 65 -7.19 21.04 14.08
CA SER A 65 -6.70 22.07 15.03
C SER A 65 -5.67 21.52 16.02
N ARG A 66 -5.45 20.20 16.04
CA ARG A 66 -4.52 19.49 16.92
C ARG A 66 -3.42 18.83 16.10
N ASP A 67 -2.31 18.58 16.75
CA ASP A 67 -1.17 17.87 16.19
C ASP A 67 -1.52 16.42 15.78
N VAL A 68 -0.95 15.95 14.66
CA VAL A 68 -1.01 14.55 14.22
C VAL A 68 0.39 14.11 13.82
N VAL A 69 0.83 12.96 14.27
CA VAL A 69 2.07 12.32 13.79
C VAL A 69 1.70 11.20 12.82
N PHE A 70 2.10 11.35 11.57
CA PHE A 70 1.87 10.33 10.54
C PHE A 70 2.82 9.13 10.68
N GLY A 71 2.71 8.19 9.75
CA GLY A 71 3.55 7.00 9.64
C GLY A 71 2.87 5.75 10.17
N HIS A 72 2.52 4.86 9.25
CA HIS A 72 1.82 3.60 9.54
C HIS A 72 2.52 2.37 8.95
N GLU A 73 3.64 2.57 8.21
CA GLU A 73 4.47 1.50 7.66
C GLU A 73 5.75 1.34 8.50
N PHE A 74 5.67 0.74 9.68
CA PHE A 74 6.78 0.80 10.63
C PHE A 74 7.34 -0.56 11.07
N CYS A 75 8.63 -0.54 11.44
CA CYS A 75 9.28 -1.55 12.27
C CYS A 75 9.84 -0.88 13.52
N CYS A 76 9.60 -1.48 14.67
CA CYS A 76 9.92 -0.93 15.98
C CYS A 76 10.75 -1.89 16.83
N GLU A 77 11.28 -1.38 17.93
CA GLU A 77 11.91 -2.14 19.01
C GLU A 77 11.10 -2.00 20.30
N VAL A 78 10.80 -3.10 20.96
CA VAL A 78 10.10 -3.12 22.24
C VAL A 78 10.95 -2.44 23.30
N LEU A 79 10.39 -1.46 24.02
CA LEU A 79 11.04 -0.77 25.14
C LEU A 79 10.45 -1.19 26.49
N ASP A 80 9.12 -1.11 26.65
CA ASP A 80 8.45 -1.39 27.92
C ASP A 80 6.99 -1.82 27.70
N PHE A 81 6.37 -2.33 28.74
CA PHE A 81 5.05 -2.94 28.71
C PHE A 81 4.11 -2.26 29.73
N GLY A 82 2.91 -1.96 29.26
CA GLY A 82 1.83 -1.51 30.12
C GLY A 82 1.22 -2.61 31.00
N PRO A 83 0.30 -2.22 31.90
CA PRO A 83 -0.42 -3.19 32.72
C PRO A 83 -1.20 -4.22 31.88
N GLY A 84 -1.34 -5.43 32.42
CA GLY A 84 -2.15 -6.49 31.81
C GLY A 84 -1.56 -7.13 30.53
N THR A 85 -0.33 -6.78 30.16
CA THR A 85 0.40 -7.44 29.06
C THR A 85 0.94 -8.80 29.50
N VAL A 86 0.98 -9.76 28.56
CA VAL A 86 1.51 -11.12 28.79
C VAL A 86 3.05 -11.15 28.74
N ARG A 87 3.65 -10.16 28.10
CA ARG A 87 5.12 -10.00 27.93
C ARG A 87 5.80 -11.18 27.26
N LYS A 88 5.19 -11.69 26.17
CA LYS A 88 5.78 -12.78 25.37
C LYS A 88 7.12 -12.39 24.77
N LEU A 89 7.24 -11.14 24.33
CA LEU A 89 8.45 -10.57 23.77
C LEU A 89 9.26 -9.85 24.85
N LYS A 90 10.55 -9.66 24.62
CA LYS A 90 11.44 -8.98 25.55
C LYS A 90 11.74 -7.56 25.06
N PRO A 91 12.08 -6.60 25.95
CA PRO A 91 12.70 -5.35 25.52
C PRO A 91 13.91 -5.63 24.61
N GLY A 92 14.07 -4.81 23.57
CA GLY A 92 15.07 -5.02 22.52
C GLY A 92 14.61 -5.90 21.34
N THR A 93 13.46 -6.60 21.47
CA THR A 93 12.91 -7.38 20.35
C THR A 93 12.38 -6.44 19.24
N ARG A 94 12.80 -6.69 18.00
CA ARG A 94 12.24 -6.01 16.82
C ARG A 94 10.87 -6.56 16.46
N VAL A 95 9.94 -5.66 16.18
CA VAL A 95 8.54 -6.01 15.89
C VAL A 95 7.96 -5.16 14.77
N CYS A 96 7.05 -5.76 14.00
CA CYS A 96 6.07 -5.07 13.18
C CYS A 96 4.69 -5.24 13.81
N SER A 97 3.75 -4.39 13.46
CA SER A 97 2.36 -4.50 13.90
C SER A 97 1.42 -3.90 12.86
N LEU A 98 0.18 -4.37 12.84
CA LEU A 98 -0.86 -3.62 12.17
C LEU A 98 -0.91 -2.20 12.76
N PRO A 99 -1.15 -1.16 11.93
CA PRO A 99 -1.22 0.23 12.39
C PRO A 99 -2.54 0.54 13.11
N ALA A 100 -2.81 -0.24 14.14
CA ALA A 100 -4.01 -0.13 14.98
C ALA A 100 -3.66 -0.30 16.45
N LEU A 101 -4.25 0.53 17.30
CA LEU A 101 -4.18 0.41 18.76
C LEU A 101 -5.54 -0.06 19.28
N LEU A 102 -5.56 -1.17 19.99
CA LEU A 102 -6.76 -1.69 20.64
C LEU A 102 -7.01 -0.89 21.93
N THR A 103 -8.17 -0.26 22.02
CA THR A 103 -8.60 0.50 23.22
C THR A 103 -9.96 -0.01 23.69
N PRO A 104 -10.37 0.29 24.93
CA PRO A 104 -11.71 -0.08 25.42
C PRO A 104 -12.86 0.46 24.56
N GLU A 105 -12.64 1.59 23.87
CA GLU A 105 -13.61 2.23 22.96
C GLU A 105 -13.57 1.63 21.53
N GLY A 106 -12.73 0.64 21.31
CA GLY A 106 -12.50 0.00 20.00
C GLY A 106 -11.14 0.33 19.40
N PRO A 107 -10.83 -0.22 18.22
CA PRO A 107 -9.54 0.00 17.56
C PRO A 107 -9.39 1.45 17.09
N LYS A 108 -8.22 2.05 17.34
CA LYS A 108 -7.81 3.38 16.87
C LYS A 108 -6.70 3.23 15.84
N GLY A 109 -6.80 3.97 14.73
CA GLY A 109 -5.74 3.95 13.70
C GLY A 109 -4.48 4.67 14.21
N ILE A 110 -3.32 4.11 13.89
CA ILE A 110 -2.01 4.73 14.08
C ILE A 110 -1.62 5.45 12.78
N GLY A 111 -1.01 6.62 12.91
CA GLY A 111 -0.57 7.44 11.77
C GLY A 111 -1.57 8.52 11.34
N TYR A 112 -2.83 8.45 11.79
CA TYR A 112 -3.86 9.46 11.52
C TYR A 112 -4.69 9.79 12.77
N SER A 113 -4.09 9.68 13.95
CA SER A 113 -4.71 9.96 15.23
C SER A 113 -4.09 11.19 15.89
N ASN A 114 -4.91 12.00 16.56
CA ASN A 114 -4.43 13.09 17.41
C ASN A 114 -3.94 12.60 18.78
N ASP A 115 -4.29 11.37 19.16
CA ASP A 115 -4.02 10.86 20.49
C ASP A 115 -2.87 9.84 20.51
N TYR A 116 -2.56 9.26 19.37
CA TYR A 116 -1.52 8.21 19.23
C TYR A 116 -0.59 8.54 18.08
N ALA A 117 0.69 8.77 18.39
CA ALA A 117 1.71 9.07 17.41
C ALA A 117 1.96 7.89 16.48
N GLY A 118 2.16 8.19 15.20
CA GLY A 118 2.67 7.24 14.20
C GLY A 118 4.19 7.15 14.19
N GLY A 119 4.71 6.39 13.21
CA GLY A 119 6.12 6.02 13.13
C GLY A 119 7.09 7.17 12.82
N TYR A 120 6.62 8.39 12.56
CA TYR A 120 7.50 9.56 12.42
C TYR A 120 7.84 10.23 13.75
N ALA A 121 7.56 9.56 14.87
CA ALA A 121 8.04 9.91 16.20
C ALA A 121 9.13 8.93 16.65
N GLU A 122 9.95 9.34 17.62
CA GLU A 122 10.96 8.48 18.25
C GLU A 122 10.35 7.28 18.95
N GLN A 123 9.18 7.45 19.56
CA GLN A 123 8.47 6.41 20.30
C GLN A 123 6.98 6.41 19.96
N MET A 124 6.35 5.25 20.09
CA MET A 124 4.93 5.08 19.87
C MET A 124 4.36 3.94 20.74
N LEU A 125 3.04 3.81 20.74
CA LEU A 125 2.33 2.75 21.45
C LEU A 125 1.78 1.73 20.46
N LEU A 126 1.96 0.45 20.75
CA LEU A 126 1.37 -0.65 20.00
C LEU A 126 0.56 -1.55 20.94
N SER A 127 -0.34 -2.34 20.38
CA SER A 127 -1.09 -3.34 21.14
C SER A 127 -0.35 -4.68 21.15
N GLU A 128 -0.09 -5.24 22.33
CA GLU A 128 0.66 -6.50 22.46
C GLU A 128 0.10 -7.64 21.58
N PRO A 129 -1.22 -7.87 21.46
CA PRO A 129 -1.77 -8.95 20.63
C PRO A 129 -1.52 -8.80 19.14
N LEU A 130 -1.17 -7.60 18.66
CA LEU A 130 -0.94 -7.31 17.25
C LEU A 130 0.55 -7.33 16.87
N LEU A 131 1.45 -7.54 17.83
CA LEU A 131 2.88 -7.58 17.58
C LEU A 131 3.30 -8.85 16.86
N LEU A 132 4.10 -8.69 15.81
CA LEU A 132 4.80 -9.76 15.13
C LEU A 132 6.31 -9.55 15.33
N GLU A 133 6.99 -10.55 15.89
CA GLU A 133 8.44 -10.55 15.97
C GLU A 133 9.04 -10.60 14.56
N VAL A 134 10.05 -9.77 14.32
CA VAL A 134 10.76 -9.74 13.04
C VAL A 134 11.70 -10.93 12.94
N PRO A 135 11.49 -11.86 12.01
CA PRO A 135 12.23 -13.10 11.95
C PRO A 135 13.57 -12.96 11.19
N ASN A 136 14.41 -14.00 11.33
CA ASN A 136 15.61 -14.25 10.52
C ASN A 136 16.63 -13.11 10.50
N GLY A 137 16.67 -12.25 11.54
CA GLY A 137 17.59 -11.12 11.56
C GLY A 137 17.31 -10.04 10.50
N LEU A 138 16.10 -10.03 9.90
CA LEU A 138 15.68 -9.04 8.93
C LEU A 138 15.93 -7.63 9.46
N SER A 139 16.45 -6.72 8.62
CA SER A 139 16.67 -5.33 9.01
C SER A 139 15.34 -4.61 9.29
N ALA A 140 15.38 -3.60 10.15
CA ALA A 140 14.19 -2.79 10.45
C ALA A 140 13.64 -2.09 9.19
N GLU A 141 14.53 -1.65 8.30
CA GLU A 141 14.18 -1.01 7.03
C GLU A 141 13.33 -1.93 6.14
N HIS A 142 13.77 -3.18 5.97
CA HIS A 142 13.03 -4.13 5.14
C HIS A 142 11.75 -4.61 5.84
N ALA A 143 11.80 -4.80 7.16
CA ALA A 143 10.62 -5.19 7.93
C ALA A 143 9.52 -4.12 7.91
N ALA A 144 9.85 -2.82 7.84
CA ALA A 144 8.90 -1.75 7.69
C ALA A 144 8.08 -1.84 6.38
N LEU A 145 8.60 -2.52 5.35
CA LEU A 145 7.90 -2.73 4.08
C LEU A 145 6.83 -3.84 4.13
N THR A 146 6.65 -4.47 5.29
CA THR A 146 5.57 -5.46 5.50
C THR A 146 4.20 -4.86 5.21
N GLU A 147 3.98 -3.61 5.65
CA GLU A 147 2.70 -2.94 5.49
C GLU A 147 2.33 -2.73 4.01
N PRO A 148 3.14 -2.02 3.19
CA PRO A 148 2.80 -1.82 1.79
C PRO A 148 2.76 -3.14 0.98
N LEU A 149 3.56 -4.15 1.34
CA LEU A 149 3.45 -5.46 0.70
C LEU A 149 2.12 -6.14 1.04
N ALA A 150 1.64 -6.02 2.27
CA ALA A 150 0.35 -6.58 2.69
C ALA A 150 -0.83 -5.99 1.89
N VAL A 151 -0.77 -4.70 1.54
CA VAL A 151 -1.76 -4.08 0.65
C VAL A 151 -1.78 -4.77 -0.73
N GLY A 152 -0.61 -5.03 -1.32
CA GLY A 152 -0.52 -5.75 -2.59
C GLY A 152 -1.02 -7.20 -2.50
N VAL A 153 -0.67 -7.91 -1.44
CA VAL A 153 -1.15 -9.28 -1.16
C VAL A 153 -2.67 -9.31 -1.05
N HIS A 154 -3.26 -8.36 -0.30
CA HIS A 154 -4.71 -8.22 -0.14
C HIS A 154 -5.40 -7.91 -1.47
N ALA A 155 -4.87 -6.98 -2.24
CA ALA A 155 -5.44 -6.63 -3.55
C ALA A 155 -5.51 -7.86 -4.48
N VAL A 156 -4.46 -8.69 -4.49
CA VAL A 156 -4.41 -9.93 -5.27
C VAL A 156 -5.34 -11.01 -4.68
N ALA A 157 -5.52 -11.07 -3.35
CA ALA A 157 -6.48 -11.97 -2.72
C ALA A 157 -7.92 -11.59 -3.08
N MET A 158 -8.26 -10.31 -3.03
CA MET A 158 -9.59 -9.78 -3.37
C MET A 158 -9.92 -9.84 -4.88
N ALA A 159 -8.92 -10.04 -5.72
CA ALA A 159 -9.10 -10.15 -7.17
C ALA A 159 -9.91 -11.38 -7.60
N ASN A 160 -10.17 -12.34 -6.70
CA ASN A 160 -10.98 -13.54 -6.97
C ASN A 160 -10.54 -14.27 -8.24
N ILE A 161 -9.25 -14.56 -8.32
CA ILE A 161 -8.58 -15.17 -9.47
C ILE A 161 -9.10 -16.60 -9.68
N LYS A 162 -9.46 -16.92 -10.93
CA LYS A 162 -10.03 -18.23 -11.30
C LYS A 162 -9.09 -19.08 -12.14
N GLY A 163 -7.98 -18.49 -12.59
CA GLY A 163 -7.01 -19.12 -13.46
C GLY A 163 -7.17 -18.70 -14.93
N GLY A 164 -6.04 -18.52 -15.59
CA GLY A 164 -5.98 -18.11 -16.99
C GLY A 164 -6.13 -16.61 -17.26
N GLU A 165 -6.34 -15.80 -16.22
CA GLU A 165 -6.33 -14.33 -16.37
C GLU A 165 -4.93 -13.82 -16.68
N VAL A 166 -4.87 -12.75 -17.47
CA VAL A 166 -3.64 -12.00 -17.71
C VAL A 166 -3.71 -10.68 -16.94
N PRO A 167 -2.83 -10.48 -15.94
CA PRO A 167 -2.81 -9.26 -15.15
C PRO A 167 -2.27 -8.05 -15.93
N LEU A 168 -2.93 -6.90 -15.74
CA LEU A 168 -2.44 -5.58 -16.14
C LEU A 168 -2.40 -4.67 -14.91
N VAL A 169 -1.21 -4.18 -14.55
CA VAL A 169 -1.01 -3.26 -13.43
C VAL A 169 -0.79 -1.85 -13.97
N ILE A 170 -1.68 -0.93 -13.63
CA ILE A 170 -1.61 0.49 -14.00
C ILE A 170 -1.06 1.27 -12.82
N GLY A 171 0.15 1.84 -12.99
CA GLY A 171 0.92 2.49 -11.93
C GLY A 171 1.86 1.53 -11.21
N CYS A 172 3.17 1.81 -11.31
CA CYS A 172 4.25 1.06 -10.67
C CYS A 172 4.86 1.83 -9.48
N GLY A 173 4.03 2.56 -8.73
CA GLY A 173 4.40 3.08 -7.41
C GLY A 173 4.52 1.94 -6.38
N PRO A 174 4.82 2.24 -5.10
CA PRO A 174 5.03 1.20 -4.08
C PRO A 174 3.93 0.15 -4.01
N VAL A 175 2.67 0.56 -4.11
CA VAL A 175 1.52 -0.35 -4.09
C VAL A 175 1.45 -1.20 -5.36
N GLY A 176 1.67 -0.62 -6.55
CA GLY A 176 1.71 -1.37 -7.80
C GLY A 176 2.84 -2.39 -7.84
N LEU A 177 4.02 -2.03 -7.32
CA LEU A 177 5.16 -2.94 -7.19
C LEU A 177 4.84 -4.10 -6.22
N ALA A 178 4.13 -3.82 -5.12
CA ALA A 178 3.65 -4.84 -4.19
C ALA A 178 2.64 -5.80 -4.84
N VAL A 179 1.71 -5.27 -5.67
CA VAL A 179 0.77 -6.09 -6.45
C VAL A 179 1.52 -6.98 -7.44
N ILE A 180 2.52 -6.45 -8.18
CA ILE A 180 3.34 -7.22 -9.12
C ILE A 180 4.05 -8.37 -8.39
N ALA A 181 4.71 -8.09 -7.26
CA ALA A 181 5.36 -9.10 -6.45
C ALA A 181 4.39 -10.19 -5.97
N ALA A 182 3.21 -9.79 -5.49
CA ALA A 182 2.18 -10.73 -5.02
C ALA A 182 1.62 -11.60 -6.16
N LEU A 183 1.43 -11.05 -7.37
CA LEU A 183 1.04 -11.80 -8.57
C LEU A 183 2.11 -12.82 -8.95
N LYS A 184 3.39 -12.41 -8.96
CA LYS A 184 4.53 -13.27 -9.28
C LYS A 184 4.65 -14.45 -8.31
N ILE A 185 4.52 -14.19 -7.00
CA ILE A 185 4.55 -15.24 -5.96
C ILE A 185 3.42 -16.25 -6.16
N ARG A 186 2.26 -15.80 -6.63
CA ARG A 186 1.13 -16.68 -6.97
C ARG A 186 1.28 -17.42 -8.31
N GLY A 187 2.37 -17.20 -9.02
CA GLY A 187 2.63 -17.84 -10.32
C GLY A 187 1.71 -17.36 -11.45
N LEU A 188 1.14 -16.15 -11.32
CA LEU A 188 0.34 -15.54 -12.38
C LEU A 188 1.22 -14.85 -13.40
N GLY A 189 0.84 -14.94 -14.67
CA GLY A 189 1.55 -14.28 -15.77
C GLY A 189 1.00 -14.65 -17.14
N PRO A 190 1.46 -13.96 -18.18
CA PRO A 190 2.41 -12.84 -18.12
C PRO A 190 1.82 -11.61 -17.42
N ILE A 191 2.62 -10.93 -16.58
CA ILE A 191 2.23 -9.70 -15.89
C ILE A 191 2.64 -8.52 -16.76
N VAL A 192 1.66 -7.75 -17.22
CA VAL A 192 1.88 -6.48 -17.94
C VAL A 192 1.79 -5.34 -16.93
N ALA A 193 2.80 -4.46 -16.88
CA ALA A 193 2.84 -3.32 -15.96
C ALA A 193 3.08 -2.02 -16.73
N ALA A 194 2.36 -0.97 -16.38
CA ALA A 194 2.43 0.32 -17.07
C ALA A 194 2.71 1.48 -16.12
N ASP A 195 3.72 2.27 -16.42
CA ASP A 195 4.04 3.53 -15.71
C ASP A 195 4.76 4.49 -16.66
N TYR A 196 4.56 5.78 -16.47
CA TYR A 196 5.27 6.83 -17.23
C TYR A 196 6.76 6.90 -16.85
N SER A 197 7.10 6.63 -15.58
CA SER A 197 8.45 6.69 -15.05
C SER A 197 9.31 5.51 -15.52
N PRO A 198 10.43 5.74 -16.22
CA PRO A 198 11.39 4.69 -16.55
C PRO A 198 11.99 4.02 -15.30
N ALA A 199 12.24 4.78 -14.23
CA ALA A 199 12.76 4.22 -12.98
C ALA A 199 11.77 3.22 -12.36
N ARG A 200 10.49 3.55 -12.32
CA ARG A 200 9.44 2.67 -11.81
C ARG A 200 9.22 1.43 -12.70
N ARG A 201 9.31 1.57 -14.03
CA ARG A 201 9.24 0.43 -14.94
C ARG A 201 10.38 -0.56 -14.69
N LEU A 202 11.61 -0.07 -14.47
CA LEU A 202 12.75 -0.93 -14.12
C LEU A 202 12.52 -1.69 -12.80
N LEU A 203 11.93 -1.03 -11.80
CA LEU A 203 11.55 -1.70 -10.55
C LEU A 203 10.43 -2.72 -10.76
N ALA A 204 9.47 -2.45 -11.65
CA ALA A 204 8.41 -3.40 -11.98
C ALA A 204 8.97 -4.69 -12.58
N GLU A 205 9.96 -4.61 -13.48
CA GLU A 205 10.69 -5.79 -14.00
C GLU A 205 11.35 -6.57 -12.88
N LYS A 206 12.07 -5.89 -11.97
CA LYS A 206 12.71 -6.53 -10.81
C LYS A 206 11.71 -7.20 -9.87
N MET A 207 10.51 -6.63 -9.70
CA MET A 207 9.44 -7.21 -8.88
C MET A 207 8.72 -8.37 -9.58
N GLY A 208 8.98 -8.61 -10.86
CA GLY A 208 8.47 -9.77 -11.59
C GLY A 208 7.47 -9.48 -12.69
N ALA A 209 7.33 -8.23 -13.14
CA ALA A 209 6.59 -7.92 -14.36
C ALA A 209 7.30 -8.54 -15.57
N ASP A 210 6.54 -9.23 -16.42
CA ASP A 210 7.07 -9.87 -17.62
C ASP A 210 7.14 -8.87 -18.80
N VAL A 211 6.28 -7.84 -18.77
CA VAL A 211 6.19 -6.80 -19.80
C VAL A 211 6.01 -5.45 -19.11
N VAL A 212 6.84 -4.46 -19.46
CA VAL A 212 6.68 -3.09 -18.99
C VAL A 212 6.34 -2.14 -20.13
N VAL A 213 5.39 -1.25 -19.91
CA VAL A 213 4.83 -0.36 -20.91
C VAL A 213 5.02 1.10 -20.50
N ASP A 214 5.49 1.90 -21.43
CA ASP A 214 5.45 3.37 -21.34
C ASP A 214 4.14 3.87 -21.94
N PRO A 215 3.17 4.35 -21.14
CA PRO A 215 1.88 4.79 -21.67
C PRO A 215 1.98 5.99 -22.62
N ALA A 216 3.09 6.73 -22.59
CA ALA A 216 3.34 7.82 -23.55
C ALA A 216 3.65 7.31 -24.97
N LYS A 217 4.06 6.05 -25.11
CA LYS A 217 4.48 5.46 -26.39
C LYS A 217 3.52 4.38 -26.88
N THR A 218 2.98 3.60 -25.95
CA THR A 218 2.15 2.44 -26.27
C THR A 218 0.97 2.38 -25.32
N GLN A 219 -0.22 2.15 -25.84
CA GLN A 219 -1.43 1.97 -25.03
C GLN A 219 -1.29 0.68 -24.18
N PRO A 220 -1.41 0.76 -22.85
CA PRO A 220 -1.27 -0.41 -21.97
C PRO A 220 -2.20 -1.57 -22.32
N TYR A 221 -3.43 -1.26 -22.72
CA TYR A 221 -4.45 -2.25 -23.08
C TYR A 221 -4.14 -2.95 -24.40
N ALA A 222 -3.52 -2.24 -25.36
CA ALA A 222 -3.06 -2.84 -26.62
C ALA A 222 -1.92 -3.83 -26.35
N SER A 223 -0.92 -3.41 -25.57
CA SER A 223 0.17 -4.30 -25.16
C SER A 223 -0.35 -5.51 -24.37
N TRP A 224 -1.29 -5.29 -23.43
CA TRP A 224 -1.94 -6.39 -22.72
C TRP A 224 -2.62 -7.37 -23.69
N ALA A 225 -3.36 -6.89 -24.69
CA ALA A 225 -4.06 -7.73 -25.65
C ALA A 225 -3.12 -8.61 -26.48
N GLU A 226 -1.91 -8.13 -26.81
CA GLU A 226 -0.88 -8.91 -27.48
C GLU A 226 -0.45 -10.13 -26.64
N HIS A 227 -0.35 -9.96 -25.32
CA HIS A 227 0.08 -11.00 -24.38
C HIS A 227 -1.08 -11.86 -23.85
N ALA A 228 -2.32 -11.43 -24.06
CA ALA A 228 -3.54 -12.12 -23.64
C ALA A 228 -4.16 -13.02 -24.74
N GLN A 229 -3.44 -13.27 -25.83
CA GLN A 229 -3.96 -14.12 -26.90
C GLN A 229 -4.21 -15.56 -26.41
N MET A 230 -5.38 -16.11 -26.78
CA MET A 230 -5.68 -17.51 -26.53
C MET A 230 -4.88 -18.41 -27.49
N SER A 231 -4.45 -19.56 -26.99
CA SER A 231 -3.91 -20.64 -27.83
C SER A 231 -4.97 -21.21 -28.78
N GLU A 232 -4.57 -21.92 -29.82
CA GLU A 232 -5.51 -22.56 -30.76
C GLU A 232 -6.43 -23.56 -30.05
N ALA A 233 -5.92 -24.28 -29.06
CA ALA A 233 -6.72 -25.19 -28.26
C ALA A 233 -7.79 -24.46 -27.42
N GLU A 234 -7.43 -23.33 -26.79
CA GLU A 234 -8.38 -22.49 -26.03
C GLU A 234 -9.44 -21.87 -26.95
N LYS A 235 -9.05 -21.42 -28.17
CA LYS A 235 -9.98 -20.90 -29.18
C LYS A 235 -11.00 -21.96 -29.60
N ALA A 236 -10.52 -23.18 -29.89
CA ALA A 236 -11.37 -24.30 -30.30
C ALA A 236 -12.35 -24.78 -29.21
N ALA A 237 -11.99 -24.62 -27.95
CA ALA A 237 -12.83 -24.99 -26.82
C ALA A 237 -13.93 -23.96 -26.49
N ARG A 238 -13.96 -22.79 -27.15
CA ARG A 238 -14.93 -21.71 -26.87
C ARG A 238 -16.35 -22.10 -27.32
N PRO A 239 -17.38 -21.79 -26.53
CA PRO A 239 -18.76 -21.86 -26.98
C PRO A 239 -19.00 -21.01 -28.26
N PRO A 240 -19.88 -21.44 -29.18
CA PRO A 240 -20.10 -20.74 -30.46
C PRO A 240 -20.40 -19.25 -30.32
N MET A 241 -21.19 -18.85 -29.33
CA MET A 241 -21.50 -17.44 -29.10
C MET A 241 -20.27 -16.63 -28.64
N GLN A 242 -19.35 -17.24 -27.89
CA GLN A 242 -18.12 -16.56 -27.48
C GLN A 242 -17.11 -16.46 -28.62
N ALA A 243 -17.21 -17.28 -29.66
CA ALA A 243 -16.36 -17.20 -30.86
C ALA A 243 -16.56 -15.89 -31.66
N LEU A 244 -17.65 -15.17 -31.42
CA LEU A 244 -17.90 -13.84 -31.98
C LEU A 244 -17.10 -12.72 -31.32
N LEU A 245 -16.54 -12.98 -30.11
CA LEU A 245 -15.72 -12.02 -29.38
C LEU A 245 -14.23 -12.22 -29.71
N PRO A 246 -13.37 -11.21 -29.51
CA PRO A 246 -11.94 -11.37 -29.64
C PRO A 246 -11.42 -12.57 -28.81
N PRO A 247 -10.49 -13.38 -29.35
CA PRO A 247 -9.97 -14.57 -28.68
C PRO A 247 -8.89 -14.21 -27.63
N LEU A 248 -9.30 -13.44 -26.62
CA LEU A 248 -8.43 -12.96 -25.55
C LEU A 248 -8.75 -13.68 -24.24
N LYS A 249 -7.72 -13.94 -23.47
CA LYS A 249 -7.83 -14.40 -22.07
C LYS A 249 -8.51 -13.34 -21.20
N PRO A 250 -9.12 -13.72 -20.06
CA PRO A 250 -9.76 -12.75 -19.19
C PRO A 250 -8.77 -11.70 -18.65
N ALA A 251 -9.20 -10.44 -18.63
CA ALA A 251 -8.40 -9.35 -18.08
C ALA A 251 -8.58 -9.23 -16.57
N LEU A 252 -7.47 -9.08 -15.87
CA LEU A 252 -7.40 -8.72 -14.47
C LEU A 252 -6.59 -7.42 -14.34
N ILE A 253 -7.27 -6.30 -14.09
CA ILE A 253 -6.66 -4.97 -14.12
C ILE A 253 -6.55 -4.45 -12.69
N PHE A 254 -5.35 -4.04 -12.28
CA PHE A 254 -5.10 -3.37 -11.01
C PHE A 254 -4.84 -1.88 -11.26
N GLU A 255 -5.72 -1.02 -10.75
CA GLU A 255 -5.55 0.42 -10.74
C GLU A 255 -4.79 0.80 -9.45
N CYS A 256 -3.52 1.23 -9.58
CA CYS A 256 -2.61 1.50 -8.47
C CYS A 256 -2.09 2.96 -8.46
N VAL A 257 -2.74 3.86 -9.19
CA VAL A 257 -2.35 5.28 -9.29
C VAL A 257 -3.10 6.14 -8.29
N GLY A 258 -4.43 6.03 -8.24
CA GLY A 258 -5.27 6.75 -7.29
C GLY A 258 -5.36 8.26 -7.55
N VAL A 259 -5.46 8.69 -8.81
CA VAL A 259 -5.71 10.10 -9.17
C VAL A 259 -6.92 10.23 -10.07
N PRO A 260 -7.61 11.39 -10.06
CA PRO A 260 -8.79 11.61 -10.90
C PRO A 260 -8.52 11.34 -12.39
N GLY A 261 -9.49 10.72 -13.04
CA GLY A 261 -9.48 10.38 -14.47
C GLY A 261 -8.86 9.03 -14.80
N VAL A 262 -8.05 8.42 -13.92
CA VAL A 262 -7.45 7.11 -14.21
C VAL A 262 -8.50 6.01 -14.25
N LEU A 263 -9.47 6.00 -13.34
CA LEU A 263 -10.56 5.02 -13.36
C LEU A 263 -11.39 5.13 -14.65
N GLN A 264 -11.61 6.35 -15.15
CA GLN A 264 -12.27 6.57 -16.44
C GLN A 264 -11.46 5.96 -17.59
N GLN A 265 -10.14 6.17 -17.63
CA GLN A 265 -9.25 5.57 -18.62
C GLN A 265 -9.27 4.03 -18.54
N VAL A 266 -9.37 3.47 -17.32
CA VAL A 266 -9.55 2.02 -17.15
C VAL A 266 -10.88 1.57 -17.77
N PHE A 267 -11.99 2.28 -17.56
CA PHE A 267 -13.27 1.94 -18.16
C PHE A 267 -13.24 2.01 -19.69
N GLU A 268 -12.53 3.00 -20.25
CA GLU A 268 -12.35 3.14 -21.70
C GLU A 268 -11.50 2.02 -22.31
N GLY A 269 -10.39 1.68 -21.66
CA GLY A 269 -9.42 0.73 -22.18
C GLY A 269 -9.72 -0.74 -21.86
N ALA A 270 -10.41 -1.03 -20.77
CA ALA A 270 -10.68 -2.40 -20.33
C ALA A 270 -11.49 -3.18 -21.39
N PRO A 271 -11.12 -4.46 -21.66
CA PRO A 271 -11.95 -5.33 -22.48
C PRO A 271 -13.25 -5.72 -21.77
N ARG A 272 -14.20 -6.28 -22.53
CA ARG A 272 -15.45 -6.77 -21.96
C ARG A 272 -15.22 -7.81 -20.87
N SER A 273 -16.04 -7.77 -19.83
CA SER A 273 -16.01 -8.65 -18.67
C SER A 273 -14.70 -8.60 -17.87
N ALA A 274 -13.89 -7.54 -18.04
CA ALA A 274 -12.68 -7.35 -17.26
C ALA A 274 -13.02 -7.21 -15.77
N ARG A 275 -12.16 -7.79 -14.94
CA ARG A 275 -12.15 -7.54 -13.49
C ARG A 275 -11.16 -6.43 -13.20
N VAL A 276 -11.64 -5.39 -12.54
CA VAL A 276 -10.86 -4.22 -12.14
C VAL A 276 -10.76 -4.20 -10.62
N VAL A 277 -9.54 -4.18 -10.10
CA VAL A 277 -9.26 -4.01 -8.66
C VAL A 277 -8.69 -2.61 -8.48
N VAL A 278 -9.41 -1.76 -7.76
CA VAL A 278 -9.01 -0.37 -7.47
C VAL A 278 -8.27 -0.37 -6.14
N VAL A 279 -6.97 -0.14 -6.20
CA VAL A 279 -6.04 -0.17 -5.06
C VAL A 279 -5.50 1.24 -4.76
N GLY A 280 -5.38 2.07 -5.80
CA GLY A 280 -4.93 3.45 -5.67
C GLY A 280 -5.92 4.29 -4.87
N VAL A 281 -5.42 5.03 -3.87
CA VAL A 281 -6.25 5.88 -3.02
C VAL A 281 -6.45 7.24 -3.68
N CYS A 282 -7.64 7.48 -4.23
CA CYS A 282 -8.04 8.79 -4.75
C CYS A 282 -8.85 9.54 -3.70
N MET A 283 -8.33 10.64 -3.17
CA MET A 283 -9.02 11.47 -2.18
C MET A 283 -9.84 12.61 -2.81
N GLU A 284 -9.73 12.80 -4.09
CA GLU A 284 -10.51 13.80 -4.84
C GLU A 284 -11.79 13.17 -5.42
N THR A 285 -12.79 14.00 -5.69
CA THR A 285 -13.96 13.52 -6.42
C THR A 285 -13.56 13.20 -7.85
N ASP A 286 -13.79 11.98 -8.28
CA ASP A 286 -13.54 11.53 -9.65
C ASP A 286 -14.84 11.38 -10.43
N LYS A 287 -14.75 11.42 -11.76
CA LYS A 287 -15.88 11.26 -12.68
C LYS A 287 -15.62 10.06 -13.58
N SER A 288 -16.63 9.24 -13.75
CA SER A 288 -16.60 8.11 -14.68
C SER A 288 -17.91 8.01 -15.44
N GLU A 289 -17.87 7.39 -16.62
CA GLU A 289 -19.04 7.08 -17.46
C GLU A 289 -19.57 5.69 -17.11
N PRO A 290 -20.64 5.57 -16.25
CA PRO A 290 -21.14 4.26 -15.82
C PRO A 290 -21.61 3.39 -16.97
N MET A 291 -22.05 4.00 -18.09
CA MET A 291 -22.48 3.29 -19.28
C MET A 291 -21.39 2.41 -19.89
N LEU A 292 -20.12 2.83 -19.81
CA LEU A 292 -19.00 2.00 -20.26
C LEU A 292 -18.87 0.73 -19.41
N GLY A 293 -19.05 0.87 -18.09
CA GLY A 293 -19.05 -0.28 -17.17
C GLY A 293 -20.18 -1.26 -17.49
N ILE A 294 -21.38 -0.75 -17.81
CA ILE A 294 -22.57 -1.55 -18.16
C ILE A 294 -22.34 -2.28 -19.50
N ILE A 295 -21.96 -1.56 -20.56
CA ILE A 295 -21.77 -2.16 -21.89
C ILE A 295 -20.69 -3.23 -21.87
N LYS A 296 -19.62 -3.00 -21.13
CA LYS A 296 -18.50 -3.93 -21.01
C LYS A 296 -18.68 -4.98 -19.90
N GLU A 297 -19.75 -4.91 -19.12
CA GLU A 297 -20.01 -5.81 -17.99
C GLU A 297 -18.79 -5.89 -17.05
N LEU A 298 -18.22 -4.72 -16.69
CA LEU A 298 -17.04 -4.66 -15.84
C LEU A 298 -17.38 -5.07 -14.40
N ASN A 299 -16.50 -5.84 -13.79
CA ASN A 299 -16.53 -6.15 -12.36
C ASN A 299 -15.51 -5.28 -11.65
N VAL A 300 -15.94 -4.31 -10.85
CA VAL A 300 -15.07 -3.36 -10.15
C VAL A 300 -15.07 -3.65 -8.66
N GLN A 301 -13.90 -3.96 -8.12
CA GLN A 301 -13.67 -4.23 -6.70
C GLN A 301 -12.75 -3.14 -6.12
N TYR A 302 -13.23 -2.38 -5.16
CA TYR A 302 -12.39 -1.49 -4.33
C TYR A 302 -11.81 -2.29 -3.17
N VAL A 303 -10.56 -2.03 -2.84
CA VAL A 303 -9.84 -2.71 -1.75
C VAL A 303 -9.18 -1.71 -0.82
N LEU A 304 -9.07 -2.05 0.46
CA LEU A 304 -8.42 -1.22 1.47
C LEU A 304 -7.77 -2.11 2.53
N GLY A 305 -6.52 -1.83 2.84
CA GLY A 305 -5.80 -2.49 3.93
C GLY A 305 -5.51 -3.96 3.65
N TYR A 306 -5.61 -4.78 4.68
CA TYR A 306 -5.26 -6.21 4.66
C TYR A 306 -5.76 -6.89 5.94
N THR A 307 -5.78 -8.22 5.97
CA THR A 307 -6.07 -9.01 7.18
C THR A 307 -4.80 -9.19 8.02
N PRO A 308 -4.92 -9.53 9.32
CA PRO A 308 -3.76 -9.87 10.14
C PRO A 308 -2.92 -11.03 9.57
N GLU A 309 -3.57 -12.01 8.94
CA GLU A 309 -2.91 -13.16 8.32
C GLU A 309 -2.10 -12.74 7.08
N GLU A 310 -2.65 -11.84 6.26
CA GLU A 310 -1.95 -11.29 5.08
C GLU A 310 -0.76 -10.43 5.50
N PHE A 311 -0.88 -9.68 6.59
CA PHE A 311 0.23 -8.91 7.15
C PHE A 311 1.35 -9.83 7.64
N ALA A 312 1.03 -10.86 8.43
CA ALA A 312 2.00 -11.84 8.90
C ALA A 312 2.64 -12.62 7.73
N TYR A 313 1.85 -12.95 6.71
CA TYR A 313 2.35 -13.58 5.49
C TYR A 313 3.34 -12.68 4.75
N SER A 314 3.05 -11.39 4.64
CA SER A 314 3.92 -10.42 3.98
C SER A 314 5.27 -10.25 4.69
N LEU A 315 5.26 -10.19 6.03
CA LEU A 315 6.51 -10.17 6.81
C LEU A 315 7.37 -11.42 6.53
N ARG A 316 6.73 -12.59 6.47
CA ARG A 316 7.43 -13.85 6.17
C ARG A 316 8.00 -13.86 4.75
N LEU A 317 7.26 -13.40 3.74
CA LEU A 317 7.75 -13.32 2.36
C LEU A 317 9.02 -12.47 2.24
N ILE A 318 9.08 -11.33 2.94
CA ILE A 318 10.28 -10.49 2.96
C ILE A 318 11.42 -11.19 3.70
N ALA A 319 11.14 -11.78 4.85
CA ALA A 319 12.15 -12.43 5.68
C ALA A 319 12.77 -13.70 5.04
N GLU A 320 12.01 -14.37 4.18
CA GLU A 320 12.44 -15.53 3.39
C GLU A 320 13.09 -15.12 2.05
N GLY A 321 13.20 -13.82 1.76
CA GLY A 321 13.80 -13.31 0.53
C GLY A 321 12.97 -13.57 -0.74
N GLN A 322 11.66 -13.83 -0.60
CA GLN A 322 10.76 -14.05 -1.75
C GLN A 322 10.37 -12.73 -2.43
N VAL A 323 10.62 -11.59 -1.78
CA VAL A 323 10.43 -10.24 -2.32
C VAL A 323 11.72 -9.45 -2.14
N ASP A 324 12.18 -8.80 -3.18
CA ASP A 324 13.33 -7.87 -3.13
C ASP A 324 12.92 -6.54 -2.50
N ALA A 325 12.72 -6.55 -1.18
CA ALA A 325 12.37 -5.36 -0.42
C ALA A 325 13.46 -4.28 -0.49
N ALA A 326 14.74 -4.66 -0.61
CA ALA A 326 15.85 -3.74 -0.66
C ALA A 326 15.76 -2.77 -1.86
N SER A 327 15.37 -3.27 -3.03
CA SER A 327 15.21 -2.45 -4.24
C SER A 327 14.11 -1.39 -4.15
N LEU A 328 13.17 -1.52 -3.20
CA LEU A 328 12.10 -0.53 -3.01
C LEU A 328 12.57 0.70 -2.24
N VAL A 329 13.56 0.57 -1.35
CA VAL A 329 14.06 1.66 -0.51
C VAL A 329 15.05 2.50 -1.30
N THR A 330 14.63 3.70 -1.69
CA THR A 330 15.43 4.63 -2.50
C THR A 330 15.97 5.83 -1.73
N GLY A 331 15.50 6.04 -0.50
CA GLY A 331 15.96 7.14 0.35
C GLY A 331 15.76 6.84 1.84
N ARG A 332 16.53 7.55 2.67
CA ARG A 332 16.45 7.50 4.14
C ARG A 332 16.65 8.88 4.72
N VAL A 333 15.80 9.26 5.67
CA VAL A 333 15.88 10.55 6.36
C VAL A 333 15.70 10.38 7.86
N GLY A 334 16.30 11.27 8.65
CA GLY A 334 15.92 11.45 10.05
C GLY A 334 14.64 12.28 10.17
N ILE A 335 14.19 12.55 11.39
CA ILE A 335 13.00 13.37 11.67
C ILE A 335 13.07 14.72 10.98
N ASP A 336 14.24 15.35 11.00
CA ASP A 336 14.45 16.70 10.40
C ASP A 336 14.26 16.71 8.87
N GLY A 337 14.45 15.57 8.22
CA GLY A 337 14.30 15.43 6.77
C GLY A 337 12.90 15.10 6.28
N VAL A 338 11.93 14.86 7.16
CA VAL A 338 10.59 14.35 6.76
C VAL A 338 9.86 15.34 5.84
N ALA A 339 9.86 16.63 6.15
CA ALA A 339 9.20 17.63 5.32
C ALA A 339 9.76 17.67 3.88
N GLN A 340 11.09 17.58 3.73
CA GLN A 340 11.74 17.50 2.44
C GLN A 340 11.45 16.19 1.72
N ALA A 341 11.45 15.06 2.44
CA ALA A 341 11.13 13.74 1.88
C ALA A 341 9.72 13.67 1.27
N PHE A 342 8.74 14.37 1.87
CA PHE A 342 7.40 14.52 1.29
C PHE A 342 7.44 15.29 -0.05
N ALA A 343 8.30 16.27 -0.20
CA ALA A 343 8.49 16.98 -1.46
C ALA A 343 9.23 16.12 -2.50
N ASP A 344 10.26 15.40 -2.08
CA ASP A 344 11.07 14.55 -2.96
C ASP A 344 10.26 13.38 -3.55
N LEU A 345 9.33 12.81 -2.78
CA LEU A 345 8.41 11.75 -3.24
C LEU A 345 7.38 12.22 -4.28
N ALA A 346 7.20 13.54 -4.45
CA ALA A 346 6.42 14.08 -5.56
C ALA A 346 7.10 13.86 -6.93
N ASN A 347 8.42 13.60 -6.95
CA ASN A 347 9.17 13.26 -8.16
C ASN A 347 9.35 11.74 -8.27
N PRO A 348 8.60 11.05 -9.15
CA PRO A 348 8.65 9.60 -9.29
C PRO A 348 9.98 9.07 -9.86
N GLU A 349 10.80 9.92 -10.48
CA GLU A 349 12.12 9.57 -10.99
C GLU A 349 13.20 9.59 -9.91
N ALA A 350 13.01 10.37 -8.85
CA ALA A 350 13.97 10.49 -7.77
C ALA A 350 13.81 9.36 -6.73
N HIS A 351 12.57 9.12 -6.31
CA HIS A 351 12.31 8.19 -5.23
C HIS A 351 11.04 7.36 -5.44
N THR A 352 11.14 6.09 -5.03
CA THR A 352 10.00 5.16 -4.94
C THR A 352 9.50 5.06 -3.50
N LYS A 353 10.40 4.82 -2.55
CA LYS A 353 10.11 4.74 -1.12
C LYS A 353 11.23 5.40 -0.32
N ILE A 354 10.86 6.34 0.53
CA ILE A 354 11.76 6.94 1.53
C ILE A 354 11.35 6.41 2.90
N LEU A 355 12.33 6.01 3.68
CA LEU A 355 12.15 5.61 5.07
C LEU A 355 12.55 6.76 6.01
N VAL A 356 11.75 6.95 7.04
CA VAL A 356 12.05 7.79 8.19
C VAL A 356 12.69 6.92 9.24
N GLU A 357 13.90 7.26 9.64
CA GLU A 357 14.66 6.64 10.74
C GLU A 357 14.76 7.68 11.88
N PRO A 358 13.84 7.68 12.85
CA PRO A 358 13.71 8.79 13.80
C PRO A 358 14.96 9.06 14.64
N TRP A 359 15.87 8.11 14.72
CA TRP A 359 17.11 8.17 15.51
C TRP A 359 18.37 8.44 14.68
N ARG A 360 18.20 8.72 13.40
CA ARG A 360 19.29 9.06 12.48
C ARG A 360 19.83 10.47 12.76
#